data_abb9adeac57b3f880260eec50dd4b61e
#
_entry.id   abb9adeac57b3f880260eec50dd4b61e
#
_cell.length_a   1.000
_cell.length_b   1.000
_cell.length_c   1.000
_cell.angle_alpha   90.00
_cell.angle_beta   90.00
_cell.angle_gamma   90.00
#
_symmetry.space_group_name_H-M   'P 1'
#
loop_
_entity.id
_entity.type
_entity.pdbx_description
1 polymer ?
#
loop_
_entity_poly.entity_id
_entity_poly.type
_entity_poly.pdbx_seq_one_letter_code
_entity_poly.pdbx_strand_id
1 'polypeptide(L)'
;MDNWLEVSIKVTHEAVEAVAEMLREQGARNGVVIEDPVLINTLRNSGTWQLTDIPEQTNTEVVTVSAYYPEDRELQERLANIEKELGAIENRIGTFRFGPTLFRKISEKDWANEWKQYFHVTRVGKSLVIKPTWEDYTPKADDKVLHLDPGMAFGTGTHHTTNMCMQILEEIVKPDMKVFDVGCGSGILAMTAALLGAKDIKAVDIDGKAVQVARENIALNKLTDKIVTAQGDLLHGTDGQADVIVANIIADIIIMLLPDIPGKLKPQGKFLASGIIDERLADVEAAADKVGMKTISVRHKGGWSAVLMGRK
;
A
#
# COMPACT_ATOMS: atom_id res chain seq x y z
N MET A 1 -5.73 25.47 4.11
CA MET A 1 -5.98 24.42 5.13
C MET A 1 -7.33 23.87 4.79
N ASP A 2 -7.33 22.72 4.16
CA ASP A 2 -8.59 22.13 3.70
C ASP A 2 -9.18 21.35 4.87
N ASN A 3 -10.22 21.92 5.47
CA ASN A 3 -11.03 21.21 6.46
C ASN A 3 -12.00 20.30 5.71
N TRP A 4 -12.21 19.12 6.24
CA TRP A 4 -13.14 18.13 5.70
C TRP A 4 -14.25 17.83 6.70
N LEU A 5 -15.42 17.50 6.19
CA LEU A 5 -16.52 16.98 6.97
C LEU A 5 -16.73 15.50 6.62
N GLU A 6 -16.58 14.63 7.61
CA GLU A 6 -17.04 13.25 7.51
C GLU A 6 -18.55 13.20 7.75
N VAL A 7 -19.23 12.51 6.85
CA VAL A 7 -20.66 12.20 6.95
C VAL A 7 -20.77 10.70 7.08
N SER A 8 -21.24 10.22 8.22
CA SER A 8 -21.39 8.78 8.52
C SER A 8 -22.84 8.41 8.75
N ILE A 9 -23.30 7.36 8.09
CA ILE A 9 -24.67 6.86 8.15
C ILE A 9 -24.64 5.39 8.53
N LYS A 10 -25.36 5.02 9.59
CA LYS A 10 -25.53 3.63 10.00
C LYS A 10 -26.73 3.04 9.31
N VAL A 11 -26.55 1.95 8.58
CA VAL A 11 -27.57 1.37 7.70
C VAL A 11 -27.64 -0.15 7.82
N THR A 12 -28.73 -0.74 7.32
CA THR A 12 -28.83 -2.19 7.09
C THR A 12 -27.99 -2.61 5.90
N HIS A 13 -27.57 -3.88 5.83
CA HIS A 13 -26.80 -4.42 4.68
C HIS A 13 -27.46 -4.17 3.33
N GLU A 14 -28.80 -4.25 3.26
CA GLU A 14 -29.57 -4.03 2.01
C GLU A 14 -29.45 -2.60 1.47
N ALA A 15 -29.24 -1.62 2.35
CA ALA A 15 -29.15 -0.21 1.98
C ALA A 15 -27.73 0.27 1.62
N VAL A 16 -26.70 -0.53 1.89
CA VAL A 16 -25.29 -0.13 1.77
C VAL A 16 -24.99 0.44 0.39
N GLU A 17 -25.30 -0.30 -0.68
CA GLU A 17 -24.97 0.13 -2.04
C GLU A 17 -25.76 1.38 -2.44
N ALA A 18 -27.05 1.45 -2.09
CA ALA A 18 -27.88 2.61 -2.41
C ALA A 18 -27.38 3.89 -1.73
N VAL A 19 -26.99 3.78 -0.46
CA VAL A 19 -26.44 4.90 0.31
C VAL A 19 -25.04 5.26 -0.17
N ALA A 20 -24.18 4.27 -0.46
CA ALA A 20 -22.86 4.52 -0.98
C ALA A 20 -22.87 5.25 -2.33
N GLU A 21 -23.76 4.83 -3.25
CA GLU A 21 -23.91 5.48 -4.54
C GLU A 21 -24.45 6.90 -4.41
N MET A 22 -25.50 7.10 -3.59
CA MET A 22 -26.03 8.42 -3.29
C MET A 22 -24.93 9.37 -2.76
N LEU A 23 -24.09 8.92 -1.83
CA LEU A 23 -22.98 9.72 -1.30
C LEU A 23 -21.93 10.06 -2.38
N ARG A 24 -21.65 9.14 -3.32
CA ARG A 24 -20.77 9.41 -4.50
C ARG A 24 -21.36 10.46 -5.41
N GLU A 25 -22.67 10.37 -5.73
CA GLU A 25 -23.38 11.34 -6.55
C GLU A 25 -23.38 12.75 -5.93
N GLN A 26 -23.40 12.86 -4.61
CA GLN A 26 -23.25 14.12 -3.90
C GLN A 26 -21.80 14.63 -3.84
N GLY A 27 -20.87 14.03 -4.58
CA GLY A 27 -19.53 14.55 -4.79
C GLY A 27 -18.49 14.06 -3.77
N ALA A 28 -18.64 12.85 -3.23
CA ALA A 28 -17.61 12.20 -2.43
C ALA A 28 -16.37 11.86 -3.27
N ARG A 29 -15.51 12.85 -3.53
CA ARG A 29 -14.36 12.76 -4.46
C ARG A 29 -13.31 11.73 -4.04
N ASN A 30 -13.20 11.46 -2.74
CA ASN A 30 -12.23 10.51 -2.17
C ASN A 30 -12.84 9.11 -1.95
N GLY A 31 -14.01 8.85 -2.50
CA GLY A 31 -14.72 7.59 -2.36
C GLY A 31 -15.59 7.52 -1.10
N VAL A 32 -16.14 6.33 -0.87
CA VAL A 32 -17.00 6.00 0.25
C VAL A 32 -16.35 4.87 1.02
N VAL A 33 -16.29 4.99 2.34
CA VAL A 33 -15.80 3.96 3.26
C VAL A 33 -16.99 3.16 3.76
N ILE A 34 -16.92 1.85 3.67
CA ILE A 34 -17.94 0.92 4.15
C ILE A 34 -17.31 0.06 5.25
N GLU A 35 -17.77 0.26 6.48
CA GLU A 35 -17.39 -0.56 7.63
C GLU A 35 -18.48 -1.61 7.87
N ASP A 36 -18.29 -2.78 7.27
CA ASP A 36 -19.19 -3.93 7.41
C ASP A 36 -18.63 -4.90 8.45
N PRO A 37 -19.30 -5.04 9.61
CA PRO A 37 -18.87 -5.94 10.68
C PRO A 37 -18.77 -7.41 10.25
N VAL A 38 -19.63 -7.86 9.35
CA VAL A 38 -19.60 -9.25 8.83
C VAL A 38 -18.34 -9.46 8.00
N LEU A 39 -18.04 -8.52 7.12
CA LEU A 39 -16.82 -8.58 6.30
C LEU A 39 -15.57 -8.48 7.17
N ILE A 40 -15.54 -7.56 8.15
CA ILE A 40 -14.43 -7.41 9.09
C ILE A 40 -14.19 -8.71 9.87
N ASN A 41 -15.24 -9.32 10.42
CA ASN A 41 -15.14 -10.58 11.15
C ASN A 41 -14.70 -11.74 10.23
N THR A 42 -15.18 -11.78 9.00
CA THR A 42 -14.80 -12.79 8.01
C THR A 42 -13.33 -12.68 7.67
N LEU A 43 -12.84 -11.47 7.38
CA LEU A 43 -11.43 -11.20 7.08
C LEU A 43 -10.54 -11.51 8.29
N ARG A 44 -10.97 -11.14 9.51
CA ARG A 44 -10.28 -11.48 10.74
C ARG A 44 -10.11 -13.00 10.92
N ASN A 45 -11.15 -13.76 10.66
CA ASN A 45 -11.16 -15.23 10.84
C ASN A 45 -10.45 -15.98 9.71
N SER A 46 -10.29 -15.37 8.53
CA SER A 46 -9.57 -15.97 7.40
C SER A 46 -8.05 -16.05 7.59
N GLY A 47 -7.52 -15.42 8.63
CA GLY A 47 -6.07 -15.37 8.89
C GLY A 47 -5.26 -14.60 7.86
N THR A 48 -5.93 -13.95 6.90
CA THR A 48 -5.32 -13.28 5.75
C THR A 48 -4.89 -11.85 6.00
N TRP A 49 -5.26 -11.24 7.17
CA TRP A 49 -4.96 -9.83 7.43
C TRP A 49 -4.57 -9.54 8.87
N GLN A 50 -3.81 -8.46 9.05
CA GLN A 50 -3.45 -7.80 10.32
C GLN A 50 -4.67 -7.29 11.13
N LEU A 51 -5.86 -7.73 10.80
CA LEU A 51 -7.12 -7.44 11.50
C LEU A 51 -7.31 -8.31 12.76
N THR A 52 -6.34 -9.17 13.09
CA THR A 52 -6.39 -9.97 14.33
C THR A 52 -6.43 -9.12 15.59
N ASP A 53 -5.95 -7.87 15.51
CA ASP A 53 -5.95 -6.93 16.63
C ASP A 53 -7.24 -6.10 16.71
N ILE A 54 -8.10 -6.16 15.68
CA ILE A 54 -9.43 -5.54 15.74
C ILE A 54 -10.34 -6.42 16.58
N PRO A 55 -11.00 -5.88 17.62
CA PRO A 55 -11.94 -6.63 18.42
C PRO A 55 -13.08 -7.20 17.56
N GLU A 56 -13.54 -8.38 17.92
CA GLU A 56 -14.70 -8.99 17.25
C GLU A 56 -15.89 -8.04 17.28
N GLN A 57 -16.46 -7.77 16.11
CA GLN A 57 -17.64 -6.91 15.99
C GLN A 57 -18.87 -7.69 16.39
N THR A 58 -19.47 -7.32 17.51
CA THR A 58 -20.63 -8.03 18.09
C THR A 58 -21.96 -7.64 17.45
N ASN A 59 -22.07 -6.39 16.96
CA ASN A 59 -23.27 -5.93 16.25
C ASN A 59 -23.06 -6.06 14.73
N THR A 60 -23.49 -7.20 14.19
CA THR A 60 -23.33 -7.52 12.76
C THR A 60 -24.51 -7.05 11.90
N GLU A 61 -25.52 -6.42 12.44
CA GLU A 61 -26.70 -5.95 11.69
C GLU A 61 -26.53 -4.55 11.14
N VAL A 62 -25.56 -3.80 11.68
CA VAL A 62 -25.35 -2.38 11.35
C VAL A 62 -24.06 -2.19 10.58
N VAL A 63 -24.18 -1.67 9.36
CA VAL A 63 -23.06 -1.25 8.54
C VAL A 63 -22.92 0.28 8.62
N THR A 64 -21.70 0.79 8.76
CA THR A 64 -21.44 2.23 8.70
C THR A 64 -20.94 2.58 7.30
N VAL A 65 -21.61 3.54 6.65
CA VAL A 65 -21.21 4.08 5.35
C VAL A 65 -20.80 5.54 5.56
N SER A 66 -19.54 5.86 5.25
CA SER A 66 -18.97 7.19 5.49
C SER A 66 -18.42 7.80 4.20
N ALA A 67 -18.57 9.11 4.06
CA ALA A 67 -18.02 9.89 2.96
C ALA A 67 -17.41 11.20 3.48
N TYR A 68 -16.47 11.77 2.72
CA TYR A 68 -15.71 12.94 3.10
C TYR A 68 -15.92 14.08 2.11
N TYR A 69 -16.34 15.24 2.62
CA TYR A 69 -16.64 16.42 1.83
C TYR A 69 -15.78 17.60 2.25
N PRO A 70 -15.24 18.39 1.33
CA PRO A 70 -14.51 19.62 1.67
C PRO A 70 -15.45 20.64 2.32
N GLU A 71 -14.95 21.40 3.30
CA GLU A 71 -15.66 22.57 3.88
C GLU A 71 -15.62 23.74 2.88
N ASP A 72 -16.33 23.61 1.75
CA ASP A 72 -16.50 24.65 0.74
C ASP A 72 -17.89 25.32 0.82
N ARG A 73 -18.15 26.25 -0.13
CA ARG A 73 -19.41 26.98 -0.16
C ARG A 73 -20.64 26.13 -0.48
N GLU A 74 -20.41 24.97 -1.10
CA GLU A 74 -21.47 24.04 -1.53
C GLU A 74 -21.80 22.99 -0.45
N LEU A 75 -21.04 22.94 0.64
CA LEU A 75 -21.19 21.92 1.67
C LEU A 75 -22.61 21.86 2.24
N GLN A 76 -23.20 23.03 2.56
CA GLN A 76 -24.54 23.08 3.16
C GLN A 76 -25.62 22.56 2.22
N GLU A 77 -25.50 22.86 0.93
CA GLU A 77 -26.41 22.35 -0.11
C GLU A 77 -26.27 20.83 -0.27
N ARG A 78 -25.02 20.32 -0.29
CA ARG A 78 -24.76 18.88 -0.32
C ARG A 78 -25.37 18.16 0.86
N LEU A 79 -25.21 18.68 2.07
CA LEU A 79 -25.79 18.06 3.28
C LEU A 79 -27.32 18.03 3.23
N ALA A 80 -27.95 19.10 2.76
CA ALA A 80 -29.39 19.15 2.59
C ALA A 80 -29.87 18.13 1.54
N ASN A 81 -29.14 17.98 0.43
CA ASN A 81 -29.44 17.00 -0.60
C ASN A 81 -29.27 15.56 -0.08
N ILE A 82 -28.22 15.29 0.70
CA ILE A 82 -27.98 13.97 1.33
C ILE A 82 -29.20 13.60 2.20
N GLU A 83 -29.65 14.46 3.09
CA GLU A 83 -30.80 14.15 3.95
C GLU A 83 -32.10 13.97 3.14
N LYS A 84 -32.30 14.76 2.09
CA LYS A 84 -33.46 14.61 1.19
C LYS A 84 -33.44 13.25 0.48
N GLU A 85 -32.29 12.86 -0.09
CA GLU A 85 -32.16 11.59 -0.80
C GLU A 85 -32.25 10.38 0.16
N LEU A 86 -31.72 10.49 1.40
CA LEU A 86 -31.93 9.49 2.44
C LEU A 86 -33.42 9.29 2.73
N GLY A 87 -34.19 10.38 2.83
CA GLY A 87 -35.65 10.31 2.98
C GLY A 87 -36.34 9.66 1.76
N ALA A 88 -35.85 9.90 0.55
CA ALA A 88 -36.38 9.26 -0.66
C ALA A 88 -36.07 7.74 -0.69
N ILE A 89 -34.89 7.34 -0.26
CA ILE A 89 -34.52 5.93 -0.11
C ILE A 89 -35.43 5.26 0.95
N GLU A 90 -35.62 5.89 2.11
CA GLU A 90 -36.45 5.38 3.19
C GLU A 90 -37.92 5.18 2.78
N ASN A 91 -38.46 6.10 1.96
CA ASN A 91 -39.80 5.96 1.40
C ASN A 91 -39.93 4.78 0.41
N ARG A 92 -38.83 4.34 -0.19
CA ARG A 92 -38.79 3.28 -1.22
C ARG A 92 -38.59 1.89 -0.63
N ILE A 93 -37.66 1.76 0.33
CA ILE A 93 -37.26 0.46 0.88
C ILE A 93 -37.62 0.26 2.36
N GLY A 94 -38.28 1.24 2.99
CA GLY A 94 -38.60 1.21 4.42
C GLY A 94 -37.46 1.69 5.31
N THR A 95 -37.62 1.53 6.63
CA THR A 95 -36.64 1.95 7.62
C THR A 95 -35.35 1.14 7.46
N PHE A 96 -34.28 1.81 7.10
CA PHE A 96 -32.95 1.20 6.89
C PHE A 96 -31.85 1.86 7.72
N ARG A 97 -32.14 3.00 8.34
CA ARG A 97 -31.16 3.76 9.14
C ARG A 97 -31.24 3.41 10.63
N PHE A 98 -30.07 3.34 11.26
CA PHE A 98 -29.93 3.20 12.71
C PHE A 98 -29.46 4.54 13.32
N GLY A 99 -30.41 5.44 13.56
CA GLY A 99 -30.15 6.75 14.14
C GLY A 99 -29.90 7.86 13.12
N PRO A 100 -29.50 9.05 13.57
CA PRO A 100 -29.25 10.21 12.71
C PRO A 100 -27.95 10.08 11.91
N THR A 101 -27.86 10.86 10.85
CA THR A 101 -26.58 11.11 10.15
C THR A 101 -25.61 11.77 11.14
N LEU A 102 -24.40 11.23 11.22
CA LEU A 102 -23.35 11.76 12.08
C LEU A 102 -22.41 12.65 11.25
N PHE A 103 -22.02 13.76 11.83
CA PHE A 103 -21.10 14.72 11.22
C PHE A 103 -19.90 14.90 12.12
N ARG A 104 -18.69 14.70 11.56
CA ARG A 104 -17.43 14.94 12.26
C ARG A 104 -16.53 15.84 11.41
N LYS A 105 -16.15 16.99 11.97
CA LYS A 105 -15.14 17.84 11.33
C LYS A 105 -13.80 17.16 11.47
N ILE A 106 -13.11 17.05 10.35
CA ILE A 106 -11.77 16.47 10.29
C ILE A 106 -10.84 17.55 9.73
N SER A 107 -9.87 17.95 10.51
CA SER A 107 -8.78 18.74 9.97
C SER A 107 -7.81 17.82 9.22
N GLU A 108 -7.13 18.34 8.20
CA GLU A 108 -6.08 17.60 7.49
C GLU A 108 -5.03 17.02 8.46
N LYS A 109 -4.80 17.70 9.59
CA LYS A 109 -3.93 17.24 10.69
C LYS A 109 -4.53 16.06 11.47
N ASP A 110 -5.84 16.01 11.67
CA ASP A 110 -6.47 14.91 12.41
C ASP A 110 -6.55 13.66 11.53
N TRP A 111 -6.89 13.83 10.26
CA TRP A 111 -6.87 12.74 9.29
C TRP A 111 -5.46 12.17 9.09
N ALA A 112 -4.45 13.03 8.99
CA ALA A 112 -3.04 12.63 8.96
C ALA A 112 -2.58 11.93 10.26
N ASN A 113 -3.32 12.02 11.35
CA ASN A 113 -2.95 11.40 12.62
C ASN A 113 -3.75 10.14 12.94
N GLU A 114 -5.00 10.00 12.47
CA GLU A 114 -5.82 8.81 12.77
C GLU A 114 -5.22 7.53 12.22
N TRP A 115 -4.63 7.54 11.02
CA TRP A 115 -3.97 6.36 10.47
C TRP A 115 -2.69 5.98 11.21
N LYS A 116 -2.04 6.92 11.94
CA LYS A 116 -0.82 6.65 12.72
C LYS A 116 -1.05 5.60 13.81
N GLN A 117 -2.23 5.54 14.39
CA GLN A 117 -2.58 4.55 15.40
C GLN A 117 -2.58 3.09 14.90
N TYR A 118 -2.59 2.89 13.57
CA TYR A 118 -2.54 1.55 12.96
C TYR A 118 -1.13 1.15 12.50
N PHE A 119 -0.14 2.07 12.67
CA PHE A 119 1.24 1.81 12.29
C PHE A 119 2.12 1.71 13.51
N HIS A 120 2.48 0.49 13.83
CA HIS A 120 3.34 0.15 14.97
C HIS A 120 4.71 -0.32 14.51
N VAL A 121 5.69 -0.25 15.42
CA VAL A 121 7.01 -0.83 15.18
C VAL A 121 6.84 -2.30 14.77
N THR A 122 7.25 -2.60 13.55
CA THR A 122 7.03 -3.92 12.95
C THR A 122 8.36 -4.56 12.57
N ARG A 123 8.62 -5.76 13.10
CA ARG A 123 9.78 -6.56 12.68
C ARG A 123 9.46 -7.33 11.41
N VAL A 124 10.38 -7.24 10.42
CA VAL A 124 10.29 -7.95 9.15
C VAL A 124 11.54 -8.81 8.98
N GLY A 125 11.35 -10.12 8.78
CA GLY A 125 12.49 -11.03 8.64
C GLY A 125 13.31 -11.17 9.92
N LYS A 126 14.64 -11.23 9.80
CA LYS A 126 15.56 -11.50 10.90
C LYS A 126 16.05 -10.22 11.59
N SER A 127 16.48 -9.23 10.81
CA SER A 127 17.13 -8.03 11.31
C SER A 127 16.43 -6.73 10.98
N LEU A 128 15.49 -6.72 10.04
CA LEU A 128 14.80 -5.52 9.60
C LEU A 128 13.69 -5.11 10.57
N VAL A 129 13.63 -3.84 10.91
CA VAL A 129 12.58 -3.26 11.75
C VAL A 129 12.08 -1.98 11.12
N ILE A 130 10.80 -1.92 10.82
CA ILE A 130 10.13 -0.70 10.37
C ILE A 130 9.66 0.05 11.60
N LYS A 131 10.05 1.31 11.71
CA LYS A 131 9.74 2.18 12.84
C LYS A 131 9.12 3.48 12.34
N PRO A 132 7.84 3.75 12.63
CA PRO A 132 7.25 5.06 12.48
C PRO A 132 7.98 6.11 13.34
N THR A 133 8.06 7.36 12.88
CA THR A 133 8.78 8.42 13.62
C THR A 133 8.14 8.74 14.98
N TRP A 134 6.84 8.52 15.13
CA TRP A 134 6.05 8.80 16.34
C TRP A 134 6.08 7.69 17.39
N GLU A 135 6.70 6.54 17.13
CA GLU A 135 6.84 5.48 18.11
C GLU A 135 8.26 5.39 18.67
N ASP A 136 8.36 5.02 19.95
CA ASP A 136 9.64 4.73 20.58
C ASP A 136 10.04 3.27 20.36
N TYR A 137 11.31 3.05 20.06
CA TYR A 137 11.86 1.71 19.90
C TYR A 137 13.31 1.67 20.35
N THR A 138 13.65 0.69 21.15
CA THR A 138 15.04 0.40 21.54
C THR A 138 15.58 -0.73 20.66
N PRO A 139 16.49 -0.43 19.72
CA PRO A 139 17.04 -1.43 18.80
C PRO A 139 17.84 -2.53 19.54
N LYS A 140 17.75 -3.77 19.08
CA LYS A 140 18.65 -4.85 19.42
C LYS A 140 19.96 -4.71 18.61
N ALA A 141 21.02 -5.41 19.03
CA ALA A 141 22.35 -5.28 18.44
C ALA A 141 22.40 -5.46 16.91
N ASP A 142 21.57 -6.36 16.36
CA ASP A 142 21.56 -6.69 14.93
C ASP A 142 20.45 -5.99 14.16
N ASP A 143 19.66 -5.13 14.80
CA ASP A 143 18.52 -4.50 14.17
C ASP A 143 18.94 -3.44 13.15
N LYS A 144 18.40 -3.55 11.97
CA LYS A 144 18.45 -2.56 10.90
C LYS A 144 17.12 -1.82 10.90
N VAL A 145 17.12 -0.68 11.61
CA VAL A 145 15.89 0.12 11.78
C VAL A 145 15.70 1.03 10.58
N LEU A 146 14.54 0.89 9.95
CA LEU A 146 14.07 1.73 8.86
C LEU A 146 13.00 2.66 9.40
N HIS A 147 13.30 3.95 9.47
CA HIS A 147 12.31 4.97 9.81
C HIS A 147 11.41 5.23 8.62
N LEU A 148 10.11 5.04 8.77
CA LEU A 148 9.15 5.21 7.70
C LEU A 148 7.91 5.93 8.20
N ASP A 149 7.65 7.06 7.58
CA ASP A 149 6.38 7.75 7.68
C ASP A 149 5.60 7.46 6.40
N PRO A 150 4.62 6.55 6.46
CA PRO A 150 4.02 5.99 5.24
C PRO A 150 3.22 6.99 4.41
N GLY A 151 2.91 8.18 4.88
CA GLY A 151 2.21 9.18 4.09
C GLY A 151 1.06 8.58 3.25
N MET A 152 0.75 9.21 2.09
CA MET A 152 -0.24 8.69 1.13
C MET A 152 0.38 7.78 0.03
N ALA A 153 1.68 7.46 0.11
CA ALA A 153 2.34 6.60 -0.86
C ALA A 153 2.20 5.12 -0.48
N PHE A 154 2.05 4.25 -1.48
CA PHE A 154 2.04 2.80 -1.28
C PHE A 154 3.41 2.31 -0.77
N GLY A 155 3.39 1.23 0.02
CA GLY A 155 4.62 0.63 0.56
C GLY A 155 4.89 1.01 2.01
N THR A 156 3.94 0.70 2.90
CA THR A 156 4.05 0.93 4.35
C THR A 156 4.86 -0.14 5.08
N GLY A 157 5.24 -1.21 4.37
CA GLY A 157 5.94 -2.37 4.93
C GLY A 157 5.04 -3.39 5.63
N THR A 158 3.81 -3.03 5.94
CA THR A 158 2.84 -3.93 6.59
C THR A 158 2.12 -4.83 5.58
N HIS A 159 1.99 -4.42 4.32
CA HIS A 159 1.36 -5.23 3.28
C HIS A 159 2.15 -6.51 3.01
N HIS A 160 1.47 -7.62 2.76
CA HIS A 160 2.09 -8.94 2.56
C HIS A 160 3.16 -8.93 1.46
N THR A 161 2.91 -8.25 0.35
CA THR A 161 3.85 -8.16 -0.77
C THR A 161 5.14 -7.44 -0.39
N THR A 162 5.05 -6.31 0.30
CA THR A 162 6.21 -5.54 0.77
C THR A 162 7.01 -6.35 1.79
N ASN A 163 6.31 -7.00 2.72
CA ASN A 163 6.92 -7.85 3.74
C ASN A 163 7.71 -9.01 3.11
N MET A 164 7.12 -9.72 2.13
CA MET A 164 7.80 -10.79 1.40
C MET A 164 9.03 -10.26 0.63
N CYS A 165 8.92 -9.10 -0.04
CA CYS A 165 10.05 -8.49 -0.74
C CYS A 165 11.19 -8.15 0.21
N MET A 166 10.90 -7.53 1.36
CA MET A 166 11.92 -7.19 2.36
C MET A 166 12.65 -8.43 2.88
N GLN A 167 11.92 -9.50 3.19
CA GLN A 167 12.51 -10.78 3.63
C GLN A 167 13.39 -11.42 2.55
N ILE A 168 12.96 -11.39 1.28
CA ILE A 168 13.76 -11.93 0.18
C ILE A 168 15.02 -11.05 -0.05
N LEU A 169 14.87 -9.72 0.00
CA LEU A 169 16.02 -8.82 -0.09
C LEU A 169 17.04 -9.09 1.03
N GLU A 170 16.58 -9.38 2.27
CA GLU A 170 17.46 -9.74 3.39
C GLU A 170 18.30 -10.99 3.11
N GLU A 171 17.80 -11.91 2.28
CA GLU A 171 18.52 -13.15 1.91
C GLU A 171 19.49 -12.96 0.74
N ILE A 172 19.15 -12.08 -0.22
CA ILE A 172 19.87 -12.01 -1.48
C ILE A 172 20.78 -10.81 -1.62
N VAL A 173 20.50 -9.69 -0.93
CA VAL A 173 21.34 -8.48 -1.01
C VAL A 173 22.63 -8.68 -0.22
N LYS A 174 23.74 -8.31 -0.85
CA LYS A 174 25.07 -8.33 -0.24
C LYS A 174 25.67 -6.92 -0.30
N PRO A 175 26.70 -6.63 0.52
CA PRO A 175 27.41 -5.38 0.43
C PRO A 175 27.90 -5.06 -1.00
N ASP A 176 27.91 -3.78 -1.32
CA ASP A 176 28.38 -3.20 -2.58
C ASP A 176 27.54 -3.53 -3.82
N MET A 177 26.41 -4.22 -3.68
CA MET A 177 25.49 -4.51 -4.80
C MET A 177 24.84 -3.25 -5.35
N LYS A 178 24.59 -3.27 -6.66
CA LYS A 178 23.75 -2.32 -7.38
C LYS A 178 22.32 -2.83 -7.45
N VAL A 179 21.36 -1.98 -7.08
CA VAL A 179 19.93 -2.35 -6.99
C VAL A 179 19.07 -1.34 -7.74
N PHE A 180 18.11 -1.83 -8.52
CA PHE A 180 17.03 -1.02 -9.08
C PHE A 180 15.71 -1.38 -8.38
N ASP A 181 15.02 -0.36 -7.88
CA ASP A 181 13.68 -0.45 -7.30
C ASP A 181 12.69 0.22 -8.25
N VAL A 182 11.85 -0.59 -8.91
CA VAL A 182 10.93 -0.18 -9.97
C VAL A 182 9.51 -0.11 -9.45
N GLY A 183 8.89 1.07 -9.54
CA GLY A 183 7.65 1.37 -8.83
C GLY A 183 7.93 1.52 -7.34
N CYS A 184 8.86 2.41 -6.98
CA CYS A 184 9.44 2.45 -5.64
C CYS A 184 8.47 2.93 -4.55
N GLY A 185 7.38 3.61 -4.90
CA GLY A 185 6.39 4.12 -3.95
C GLY A 185 7.03 4.95 -2.83
N SER A 186 6.93 4.49 -1.59
CA SER A 186 7.55 5.10 -0.41
C SER A 186 9.08 5.02 -0.38
N GLY A 187 9.71 4.24 -1.27
CA GLY A 187 11.14 3.96 -1.29
C GLY A 187 11.58 2.86 -0.31
N ILE A 188 10.63 2.14 0.30
CA ILE A 188 10.93 1.17 1.37
C ILE A 188 11.86 0.04 0.92
N LEU A 189 11.71 -0.47 -0.32
CA LEU A 189 12.55 -1.58 -0.81
C LEU A 189 13.95 -1.09 -1.16
N ALA A 190 14.08 0.10 -1.75
CA ALA A 190 15.36 0.76 -1.97
C ALA A 190 16.10 1.00 -0.65
N MET A 191 15.42 1.54 0.37
CA MET A 191 16.00 1.76 1.70
C MET A 191 16.36 0.44 2.39
N THR A 192 15.54 -0.60 2.24
CA THR A 192 15.85 -1.95 2.72
C THR A 192 17.16 -2.45 2.12
N ALA A 193 17.32 -2.34 0.79
CA ALA A 193 18.56 -2.73 0.12
C ALA A 193 19.78 -1.95 0.64
N ALA A 194 19.64 -0.64 0.88
CA ALA A 194 20.70 0.20 1.42
C ALA A 194 21.13 -0.20 2.84
N LEU A 195 20.16 -0.52 3.72
CA LEU A 195 20.41 -1.00 5.08
C LEU A 195 21.09 -2.38 5.09
N LEU A 196 20.85 -3.19 4.05
CA LEU A 196 21.50 -4.50 3.87
C LEU A 196 22.91 -4.39 3.25
N GLY A 197 23.35 -3.19 2.88
CA GLY A 197 24.71 -2.90 2.43
C GLY A 197 24.84 -2.61 0.94
N ALA A 198 23.78 -2.58 0.16
CA ALA A 198 23.84 -2.10 -1.24
C ALA A 198 24.30 -0.63 -1.29
N LYS A 199 25.04 -0.24 -2.31
CA LYS A 199 25.65 1.10 -2.40
C LYS A 199 25.20 1.95 -3.58
N ASP A 200 24.84 1.35 -4.70
CA ASP A 200 24.36 2.04 -5.91
C ASP A 200 22.92 1.64 -6.15
N ILE A 201 22.01 2.45 -5.63
CA ILE A 201 20.57 2.13 -5.65
C ILE A 201 19.84 3.20 -6.46
N LYS A 202 19.07 2.77 -7.45
CA LYS A 202 18.19 3.61 -8.24
C LYS A 202 16.74 3.25 -7.93
N ALA A 203 15.98 4.19 -7.42
CA ALA A 203 14.57 4.05 -7.14
C ALA A 203 13.76 4.89 -8.14
N VAL A 204 12.88 4.23 -8.90
CA VAL A 204 12.13 4.87 -10.00
C VAL A 204 10.65 4.67 -9.78
N ASP A 205 9.86 5.73 -9.99
CA ASP A 205 8.40 5.66 -10.00
C ASP A 205 7.84 6.57 -11.09
N ILE A 206 6.72 6.18 -11.67
CA ILE A 206 6.01 6.98 -12.66
C ILE A 206 5.31 8.19 -12.02
N ASP A 207 4.88 8.05 -10.76
CA ASP A 207 4.24 9.12 -9.99
C ASP A 207 5.27 10.02 -9.31
N GLY A 208 5.32 11.29 -9.74
CA GLY A 208 6.18 12.30 -9.13
C GLY A 208 5.93 12.52 -7.63
N LYS A 209 4.70 12.28 -7.14
CA LYS A 209 4.39 12.36 -5.70
C LYS A 209 5.04 11.21 -4.93
N ALA A 210 5.00 9.99 -5.47
CA ALA A 210 5.68 8.84 -4.89
C ALA A 210 7.20 9.09 -4.82
N VAL A 211 7.79 9.62 -5.87
CA VAL A 211 9.23 9.99 -5.89
C VAL A 211 9.56 11.02 -4.82
N GLN A 212 8.69 12.00 -4.58
CA GLN A 212 8.90 12.98 -3.52
C GLN A 212 8.86 12.32 -2.14
N VAL A 213 7.86 11.49 -1.86
CA VAL A 213 7.75 10.75 -0.59
C VAL A 213 8.96 9.85 -0.38
N ALA A 214 9.41 9.14 -1.42
CA ALA A 214 10.63 8.33 -1.36
C ALA A 214 11.85 9.17 -0.97
N ARG A 215 12.03 10.36 -1.55
CA ARG A 215 13.14 11.28 -1.18
C ARG A 215 13.10 11.69 0.28
N GLU A 216 11.93 12.04 0.78
CA GLU A 216 11.73 12.44 2.18
C GLU A 216 12.09 11.28 3.13
N ASN A 217 11.60 10.07 2.85
CA ASN A 217 11.93 8.89 3.63
C ASN A 217 13.42 8.51 3.55
N ILE A 218 14.03 8.59 2.38
CA ILE A 218 15.47 8.33 2.18
C ILE A 218 16.31 9.34 2.97
N ALA A 219 15.93 10.62 2.97
CA ALA A 219 16.60 11.66 3.74
C ALA A 219 16.44 11.44 5.25
N LEU A 220 15.25 11.07 5.71
CA LEU A 220 14.95 10.70 7.10
C LEU A 220 15.89 9.58 7.60
N ASN A 221 16.18 8.59 6.72
CA ASN A 221 17.08 7.47 7.02
C ASN A 221 18.56 7.77 6.74
N LYS A 222 18.92 8.98 6.32
CA LYS A 222 20.31 9.39 5.98
C LYS A 222 20.95 8.48 4.91
N LEU A 223 20.18 8.11 3.89
CA LEU A 223 20.59 7.20 2.81
C LEU A 223 20.75 7.92 1.44
N THR A 224 20.80 9.23 1.42
CA THR A 224 20.88 10.05 0.20
C THR A 224 22.17 9.89 -0.58
N ASP A 225 23.22 9.39 0.07
CA ASP A 225 24.51 9.04 -0.55
C ASP A 225 24.48 7.70 -1.28
N LYS A 226 23.48 6.84 -1.03
CA LYS A 226 23.37 5.50 -1.60
C LYS A 226 22.21 5.34 -2.57
N ILE A 227 21.18 6.16 -2.45
CA ILE A 227 19.94 6.01 -3.19
C ILE A 227 19.66 7.26 -4.01
N VAL A 228 19.53 7.08 -5.32
CA VAL A 228 19.09 8.12 -6.25
C VAL A 228 17.66 7.81 -6.68
N THR A 229 16.76 8.78 -6.50
CA THR A 229 15.37 8.68 -6.95
C THR A 229 15.17 9.41 -8.27
N ALA A 230 14.35 8.86 -9.15
CA ALA A 230 13.97 9.52 -10.40
C ALA A 230 12.51 9.26 -10.73
N GLN A 231 11.84 10.26 -11.32
CA GLN A 231 10.57 10.00 -11.98
C GLN A 231 10.87 9.37 -13.34
N GLY A 232 10.23 8.25 -13.64
CA GLY A 232 10.44 7.52 -14.89
C GLY A 232 9.48 6.36 -15.03
N ASP A 233 9.35 5.88 -16.27
CA ASP A 233 8.53 4.73 -16.60
C ASP A 233 9.38 3.46 -16.57
N LEU A 234 9.06 2.53 -15.65
CA LEU A 234 9.74 1.25 -15.45
C LEU A 234 11.27 1.41 -15.32
N LEU A 235 12.05 0.77 -16.20
CA LEU A 235 13.52 0.84 -16.22
C LEU A 235 14.06 1.99 -17.07
N HIS A 236 13.21 2.83 -17.65
CA HIS A 236 13.64 4.04 -18.33
C HIS A 236 14.26 5.02 -17.31
N GLY A 237 15.46 5.49 -17.61
CA GLY A 237 16.24 6.33 -16.69
C GLY A 237 17.12 5.57 -15.70
N THR A 238 17.22 4.22 -15.83
CA THR A 238 18.26 3.43 -15.16
C THR A 238 19.44 3.17 -16.07
N ASP A 239 20.67 3.30 -15.56
CA ASP A 239 21.89 3.12 -16.33
C ASP A 239 22.65 1.86 -15.92
N GLY A 240 23.13 1.13 -16.93
CA GLY A 240 23.91 -0.10 -16.73
C GLY A 240 23.06 -1.29 -16.28
N GLN A 241 23.72 -2.24 -15.61
CA GLN A 241 23.10 -3.48 -15.12
C GLN A 241 23.17 -3.54 -13.61
N ALA A 242 22.11 -4.06 -12.97
CA ALA A 242 22.01 -4.26 -11.54
C ALA A 242 22.29 -5.71 -11.12
N ASP A 243 22.70 -5.88 -9.87
CA ASP A 243 22.79 -7.20 -9.22
C ASP A 243 21.40 -7.68 -8.79
N VAL A 244 20.53 -6.74 -8.38
CA VAL A 244 19.14 -7.02 -8.02
C VAL A 244 18.24 -5.97 -8.67
N ILE A 245 17.18 -6.42 -9.30
CA ILE A 245 16.04 -5.57 -9.68
C ILE A 245 14.87 -6.04 -8.84
N VAL A 246 14.18 -5.11 -8.19
CA VAL A 246 12.95 -5.39 -7.45
C VAL A 246 11.81 -4.57 -8.01
N ALA A 247 10.63 -5.19 -8.14
CA ALA A 247 9.39 -4.54 -8.54
C ALA A 247 8.22 -5.10 -7.73
N ASN A 248 7.59 -4.25 -6.91
CA ASN A 248 6.39 -4.61 -6.16
C ASN A 248 5.20 -3.84 -6.73
N ILE A 249 4.73 -4.27 -7.88
CA ILE A 249 3.70 -3.65 -8.72
C ILE A 249 2.74 -4.70 -9.26
N ILE A 250 1.64 -4.30 -9.91
CA ILE A 250 0.65 -5.26 -10.41
C ILE A 250 1.19 -6.16 -11.53
N ALA A 251 0.64 -7.36 -11.65
CA ALA A 251 1.11 -8.41 -12.57
C ALA A 251 1.20 -7.96 -14.03
N ASP A 252 0.23 -7.17 -14.53
CA ASP A 252 0.24 -6.72 -15.92
C ASP A 252 1.46 -5.81 -16.22
N ILE A 253 1.82 -4.96 -15.28
CA ILE A 253 2.99 -4.08 -15.42
C ILE A 253 4.30 -4.88 -15.27
N ILE A 254 4.32 -5.92 -14.43
CA ILE A 254 5.46 -6.85 -14.35
C ILE A 254 5.66 -7.54 -15.70
N ILE A 255 4.59 -8.03 -16.33
CA ILE A 255 4.64 -8.68 -17.64
C ILE A 255 5.18 -7.72 -18.71
N MET A 256 4.79 -6.44 -18.67
CA MET A 256 5.33 -5.41 -19.56
C MET A 256 6.81 -5.10 -19.30
N LEU A 257 7.27 -5.20 -18.06
CA LEU A 257 8.66 -4.95 -17.66
C LEU A 257 9.61 -6.10 -18.03
N LEU A 258 9.14 -7.33 -18.06
CA LEU A 258 9.94 -8.53 -18.23
C LEU A 258 10.86 -8.53 -19.47
N PRO A 259 10.47 -8.02 -20.66
CA PRO A 259 11.37 -7.94 -21.83
C PRO A 259 12.66 -7.16 -21.59
N ASP A 260 12.63 -6.15 -20.71
CA ASP A 260 13.78 -5.29 -20.44
C ASP A 260 14.72 -5.87 -19.36
N ILE A 261 14.19 -6.76 -18.51
CA ILE A 261 14.91 -7.32 -17.36
C ILE A 261 16.25 -7.99 -17.77
N PRO A 262 16.30 -8.87 -18.79
CA PRO A 262 17.58 -9.49 -19.17
C PRO A 262 18.66 -8.46 -19.55
N GLY A 263 18.31 -7.37 -20.22
CA GLY A 263 19.23 -6.30 -20.60
C GLY A 263 19.80 -5.51 -19.42
N LYS A 264 19.02 -5.36 -18.37
CA LYS A 264 19.32 -4.55 -17.17
C LYS A 264 19.83 -5.36 -15.97
N LEU A 265 19.88 -6.68 -16.08
CA LEU A 265 20.33 -7.58 -15.01
C LEU A 265 21.72 -8.10 -15.32
N LYS A 266 22.64 -8.10 -14.34
CA LYS A 266 23.94 -8.78 -14.47
C LYS A 266 23.77 -10.30 -14.70
N PRO A 267 24.78 -11.02 -15.20
CA PRO A 267 24.64 -12.45 -15.52
C PRO A 267 24.16 -13.33 -14.35
N GLN A 268 24.59 -13.03 -13.12
CA GLN A 268 24.17 -13.73 -11.90
C GLN A 268 23.12 -12.94 -11.10
N GLY A 269 22.65 -11.83 -11.65
CA GLY A 269 21.68 -10.96 -11.00
C GLY A 269 20.34 -11.65 -10.78
N LYS A 270 19.54 -11.07 -9.90
CA LYS A 270 18.23 -11.56 -9.49
C LYS A 270 17.14 -10.52 -9.76
N PHE A 271 16.02 -10.97 -10.29
CA PHE A 271 14.81 -10.17 -10.38
C PHE A 271 13.79 -10.64 -9.35
N LEU A 272 13.39 -9.75 -8.47
CA LEU A 272 12.34 -9.98 -7.47
C LEU A 272 11.08 -9.24 -7.89
N ALA A 273 10.03 -9.99 -8.24
CA ALA A 273 8.72 -9.45 -8.59
C ALA A 273 7.70 -9.79 -7.50
N SER A 274 6.87 -8.84 -7.11
CA SER A 274 5.74 -9.02 -6.20
C SER A 274 4.63 -8.02 -6.50
N GLY A 275 3.52 -8.03 -5.72
CA GLY A 275 2.29 -7.34 -6.09
C GLY A 275 1.43 -8.18 -7.03
N ILE A 276 1.68 -9.48 -7.07
CA ILE A 276 1.04 -10.47 -7.93
C ILE A 276 0.01 -11.22 -7.08
N ILE A 277 -1.26 -11.19 -7.45
CA ILE A 277 -2.27 -12.09 -6.86
C ILE A 277 -1.98 -13.52 -7.32
N ASP A 278 -2.27 -14.50 -6.46
CA ASP A 278 -1.86 -15.90 -6.71
C ASP A 278 -2.40 -16.44 -8.04
N GLU A 279 -3.59 -16.01 -8.48
CA GLU A 279 -4.21 -16.40 -9.75
C GLU A 279 -3.44 -15.92 -10.99
N ARG A 280 -2.65 -14.83 -10.87
CA ARG A 280 -1.87 -14.25 -11.96
C ARG A 280 -0.41 -14.72 -11.99
N LEU A 281 0.01 -15.54 -11.01
CA LEU A 281 1.39 -16.02 -10.91
C LEU A 281 1.82 -16.78 -12.17
N ALA A 282 0.98 -17.71 -12.66
CA ALA A 282 1.28 -18.50 -13.84
C ALA A 282 1.51 -17.64 -15.11
N ASP A 283 0.77 -16.54 -15.26
CA ASP A 283 0.94 -15.60 -16.38
C ASP A 283 2.30 -14.92 -16.33
N VAL A 284 2.71 -14.50 -15.13
CA VAL A 284 4.03 -13.85 -14.92
C VAL A 284 5.17 -14.83 -15.19
N GLU A 285 5.08 -16.07 -14.70
CA GLU A 285 6.09 -17.11 -14.94
C GLU A 285 6.20 -17.48 -16.43
N ALA A 286 5.06 -17.61 -17.11
CA ALA A 286 5.03 -17.87 -18.54
C ALA A 286 5.64 -16.72 -19.37
N ALA A 287 5.41 -15.47 -18.95
CA ALA A 287 6.03 -14.31 -19.58
C ALA A 287 7.56 -14.25 -19.33
N ALA A 288 7.98 -14.57 -18.12
CA ALA A 288 9.40 -14.64 -17.74
C ALA A 288 10.14 -15.72 -18.55
N ASP A 289 9.52 -16.89 -18.75
CA ASP A 289 10.11 -17.98 -19.54
C ASP A 289 10.39 -17.57 -20.98
N LYS A 290 9.50 -16.80 -21.61
CA LYS A 290 9.64 -16.31 -22.99
C LYS A 290 10.84 -15.36 -23.18
N VAL A 291 11.25 -14.67 -22.12
CA VAL A 291 12.39 -13.72 -22.17
C VAL A 291 13.68 -14.32 -21.59
N GLY A 292 13.74 -15.65 -21.40
CA GLY A 292 14.94 -16.36 -20.93
C GLY A 292 15.19 -16.21 -19.42
N MET A 293 14.16 -15.86 -18.66
CA MET A 293 14.20 -15.87 -17.21
C MET A 293 13.60 -17.16 -16.66
N LYS A 294 14.05 -17.59 -15.49
CA LYS A 294 13.51 -18.77 -14.78
C LYS A 294 13.18 -18.43 -13.34
N THR A 295 12.12 -18.99 -12.82
CA THR A 295 11.78 -18.94 -11.40
C THR A 295 12.82 -19.70 -10.57
N ILE A 296 13.31 -19.08 -9.52
CA ILE A 296 14.21 -19.66 -8.53
C ILE A 296 13.42 -20.07 -7.30
N SER A 297 12.54 -19.20 -6.81
CA SER A 297 11.67 -19.46 -5.68
C SER A 297 10.41 -18.60 -5.74
N VAL A 298 9.36 -19.08 -5.11
CA VAL A 298 8.08 -18.36 -4.94
C VAL A 298 7.75 -18.35 -3.45
N ARG A 299 7.22 -17.24 -2.98
CA ARG A 299 6.59 -17.11 -1.65
C ARG A 299 5.15 -16.68 -1.80
N HIS A 300 4.29 -17.27 -0.99
CA HIS A 300 2.88 -16.94 -0.92
C HIS A 300 2.52 -16.43 0.46
N LYS A 301 1.71 -15.38 0.51
CA LYS A 301 1.16 -14.86 1.77
C LYS A 301 -0.12 -14.06 1.50
N GLY A 302 -1.23 -14.49 2.10
CA GLY A 302 -2.50 -13.76 2.05
C GLY A 302 -3.06 -13.54 0.65
N GLY A 303 -2.99 -14.56 -0.24
CA GLY A 303 -3.47 -14.46 -1.62
C GLY A 303 -2.53 -13.71 -2.57
N TRP A 304 -1.29 -13.41 -2.11
CA TRP A 304 -0.27 -12.69 -2.88
C TRP A 304 0.99 -13.52 -3.04
N SER A 305 1.64 -13.35 -4.17
CA SER A 305 2.90 -14.00 -4.52
C SER A 305 4.07 -13.02 -4.63
N ALA A 306 5.25 -13.49 -4.22
CA ALA A 306 6.54 -12.88 -4.53
C ALA A 306 7.43 -13.92 -5.21
N VAL A 307 7.98 -13.59 -6.37
CA VAL A 307 8.75 -14.49 -7.24
C VAL A 307 10.16 -13.99 -7.38
N LEU A 308 11.13 -14.81 -7.01
CA LEU A 308 12.54 -14.56 -7.29
C LEU A 308 12.94 -15.29 -8.59
N MET A 309 13.49 -14.54 -9.52
CA MET A 309 13.87 -15.02 -10.85
C MET A 309 15.36 -14.78 -11.12
N GLY A 310 15.93 -15.58 -12.02
CA GLY A 310 17.27 -15.40 -12.57
C GLY A 310 17.28 -15.72 -14.04
N ARG A 311 18.41 -15.45 -14.72
CA ARG A 311 18.59 -15.89 -16.10
C ARG A 311 18.63 -17.42 -16.20
N LYS A 312 18.13 -17.98 -17.30
CA LYS A 312 18.28 -19.41 -17.63
C LYS A 312 19.74 -19.81 -17.82
#